data_bb18b066a30dd0feb5e4ca6744490717
#
_entry.id   bb18b066a30dd0feb5e4ca6744490717
#
_cell.length_a   1.000
_cell.length_b   1.000
_cell.length_c   1.000
_cell.angle_alpha   90.00
_cell.angle_beta   90.00
_cell.angle_gamma   90.00
#
_symmetry.space_group_name_H-M   'P 1'
#
loop_
_entity.id
_entity.type
_entity.pdbx_description
1 polymer ?
#
loop_
_entity_poly.entity_id
_entity_poly.type
_entity_poly.pdbx_seq_one_letter_code
_entity_poly.pdbx_strand_id
1 'polypeptide(L)'
;MEATDNEQYFFNFSFFKIDPKWRWMADLAKEESAKEVENIIINSGIRFRTYSTLGLRDDAEFLFWFAAETVEEIQDVISKLYLTVFGKYIIPSRVYLSCTRSSTYARKGTLPSFVLGNEPQK
;
A
#
# COMPACT_ATOMS: atom_id res chain seq x y z
N MET A 1 17.55 20.71 7.97
CA MET A 1 16.98 20.63 7.61
C MET A 1 15.90 20.97 8.11
N GLU A 2 15.48 21.42 8.15
CA GLU A 2 14.56 21.76 8.53
C GLU A 2 13.47 21.33 8.15
N ALA A 3 13.52 20.78 7.42
CA ALA A 3 12.46 20.17 6.88
C ALA A 3 11.61 19.48 7.80
N THR A 4 12.12 19.09 8.86
CA THR A 4 11.28 18.31 9.69
C THR A 4 10.12 19.02 10.19
N ASP A 5 10.17 20.26 10.35
CA ASP A 5 9.03 20.91 10.86
C ASP A 5 7.95 21.04 9.89
N ASN A 6 8.25 20.93 8.64
CA ASN A 6 7.25 21.07 7.63
C ASN A 6 7.00 19.82 6.87
N GLU A 7 7.51 18.73 7.36
CA GLU A 7 7.28 17.52 6.66
C GLU A 7 5.86 17.19 6.55
N GLN A 8 5.50 16.64 5.43
CA GLN A 8 4.20 16.09 5.23
C GLN A 8 4.37 14.66 4.87
N TYR A 9 3.38 13.87 5.20
CA TYR A 9 3.33 12.51 4.75
C TYR A 9 2.05 12.32 3.99
N PHE A 10 2.12 11.53 2.95
CA PHE A 10 0.97 11.17 2.17
C PHE A 10 0.67 9.71 2.45
N PHE A 11 -0.61 9.39 2.54
CA PHE A 11 -1.05 8.05 2.84
C PHE A 11 -1.99 7.60 1.75
N ASN A 12 -1.76 6.40 1.26
CA ASN A 12 -2.58 5.85 0.22
C ASN A 12 -3.17 4.54 0.73
N PHE A 13 -4.48 4.41 0.58
CA PHE A 13 -5.18 3.18 0.94
C PHE A 13 -5.81 2.71 -0.34
N SER A 14 -5.28 1.66 -0.91
CA SER A 14 -5.77 1.16 -2.18
C SER A 14 -6.37 -0.21 -2.01
N PHE A 15 -7.65 -0.31 -2.28
CA PHE A 15 -8.36 -1.57 -2.19
C PHE A 15 -8.44 -2.17 -3.58
N PHE A 16 -8.19 -3.46 -3.67
CA PHE A 16 -8.14 -4.13 -4.95
C PHE A 16 -9.01 -5.36 -4.99
N LYS A 17 -9.57 -5.60 -6.15
CA LYS A 17 -10.20 -6.87 -6.45
C LYS A 17 -9.21 -7.67 -7.25
N ILE A 18 -9.32 -8.98 -7.15
CA ILE A 18 -8.45 -9.87 -7.90
C ILE A 18 -9.31 -10.57 -8.94
N ASP A 19 -8.88 -10.52 -10.20
CA ASP A 19 -9.56 -11.21 -11.26
C ASP A 19 -9.59 -12.70 -10.91
N PRO A 20 -10.74 -13.34 -10.97
CA PRO A 20 -10.81 -14.76 -10.62
C PRO A 20 -9.88 -15.64 -11.43
N LYS A 21 -9.45 -15.21 -12.58
CA LYS A 21 -8.51 -15.99 -13.36
C LYS A 21 -7.21 -16.23 -12.63
N TRP A 22 -6.88 -15.38 -11.67
CA TRP A 22 -5.69 -15.58 -10.87
C TRP A 22 -5.72 -16.93 -10.16
N ARG A 23 -6.91 -17.39 -9.81
CA ARG A 23 -7.01 -18.66 -9.09
C ARG A 23 -6.58 -19.82 -9.92
N TRP A 24 -6.60 -19.68 -11.25
CA TRP A 24 -6.25 -20.77 -12.14
C TRP A 24 -4.78 -20.84 -12.46
N MET A 25 -4.00 -19.89 -11.96
CA MET A 25 -2.56 -19.91 -12.20
C MET A 25 -1.92 -21.03 -11.41
N ALA A 26 -0.82 -21.54 -11.94
CA ALA A 26 -0.06 -22.55 -11.24
C ALA A 26 0.52 -21.98 -9.97
N ASP A 27 0.64 -22.82 -8.95
CA ASP A 27 1.13 -22.37 -7.67
C ASP A 27 2.52 -21.77 -7.76
N LEU A 28 3.38 -22.35 -8.56
CA LEU A 28 4.72 -21.81 -8.69
C LEU A 28 4.70 -20.42 -9.28
N ALA A 29 3.86 -20.19 -10.28
CA ALA A 29 3.75 -18.87 -10.88
C ALA A 29 3.22 -17.85 -9.89
N LYS A 30 2.29 -18.27 -9.04
CA LYS A 30 1.77 -17.38 -8.00
C LYS A 30 2.85 -17.02 -7.00
N GLU A 31 3.66 -17.98 -6.62
CA GLU A 31 4.73 -17.74 -5.68
C GLU A 31 5.77 -16.80 -6.26
N GLU A 32 6.11 -17.01 -7.50
CA GLU A 32 7.10 -16.15 -8.14
C GLU A 32 6.59 -14.74 -8.24
N SER A 33 5.33 -14.58 -8.57
CA SER A 33 4.79 -13.24 -8.68
C SER A 33 4.66 -12.58 -7.32
N ALA A 34 4.35 -13.35 -6.28
CA ALA A 34 4.31 -12.78 -4.95
C ALA A 34 5.66 -12.24 -4.54
N LYS A 35 6.73 -12.95 -4.89
CA LYS A 35 8.06 -12.46 -4.58
C LYS A 35 8.39 -11.22 -5.38
N GLU A 36 7.93 -11.16 -6.60
CA GLU A 36 8.13 -10.01 -7.44
C GLU A 36 7.51 -8.78 -6.80
N VAL A 37 6.28 -8.91 -6.34
CA VAL A 37 5.57 -7.82 -5.70
C VAL A 37 6.28 -7.41 -4.41
N GLU A 38 6.67 -8.38 -3.63
CA GLU A 38 7.32 -8.13 -2.37
C GLU A 38 8.62 -7.36 -2.57
N ASN A 39 9.40 -7.77 -3.55
CA ASN A 39 10.66 -7.12 -3.82
C ASN A 39 10.47 -5.67 -4.24
N ILE A 40 9.46 -5.40 -5.03
CA ILE A 40 9.20 -4.04 -5.46
C ILE A 40 8.87 -3.16 -4.27
N ILE A 41 8.01 -3.65 -3.39
CA ILE A 41 7.59 -2.86 -2.26
C ILE A 41 8.75 -2.64 -1.29
N ILE A 42 9.48 -3.68 -0.99
CA ILE A 42 10.58 -3.58 -0.06
C ILE A 42 11.66 -2.66 -0.59
N ASN A 43 11.97 -2.78 -1.87
CA ASN A 43 13.03 -1.97 -2.44
C ASN A 43 12.65 -0.51 -2.61
N SER A 44 11.36 -0.21 -2.51
CA SER A 44 10.93 1.17 -2.63
C SER A 44 11.31 2.00 -1.42
N GLY A 45 11.48 1.35 -0.29
CA GLY A 45 11.83 2.06 0.93
C GLY A 45 10.71 2.81 1.60
N ILE A 46 9.50 2.77 1.06
CA ILE A 46 8.42 3.49 1.71
C ILE A 46 7.76 2.57 2.73
N ARG A 47 7.01 3.16 3.62
CA ARG A 47 6.28 2.38 4.59
C ARG A 47 5.09 1.73 3.95
N PHE A 48 4.80 0.51 4.35
CA PHE A 48 3.68 -0.19 3.77
C PHE A 48 3.07 -1.20 4.74
N ARG A 49 1.83 -1.54 4.47
CA ARG A 49 1.13 -2.63 5.13
C ARG A 49 0.20 -3.24 4.11
N THR A 50 -0.08 -4.51 4.28
CA THR A 50 -1.05 -5.17 3.43
C THR A 50 -2.06 -5.87 4.32
N TYR A 51 -3.30 -5.86 3.89
CA TYR A 51 -4.37 -6.47 4.66
C TYR A 51 -5.27 -7.24 3.73
N SER A 52 -5.70 -8.39 4.16
CA SER A 52 -6.68 -9.16 3.41
C SER A 52 -8.06 -8.71 3.82
N THR A 53 -8.91 -8.44 2.85
CA THR A 53 -10.31 -8.18 3.12
C THR A 53 -11.17 -9.30 2.58
N LEU A 54 -10.55 -10.40 2.21
CA LEU A 54 -11.25 -11.52 1.62
C LEU A 54 -12.35 -12.00 2.54
N GLY A 55 -13.54 -12.07 2.02
CA GLY A 55 -14.68 -12.51 2.80
C GLY A 55 -15.25 -11.46 3.72
N LEU A 56 -14.61 -10.31 3.82
CA LEU A 56 -15.07 -9.25 4.71
C LEU A 56 -15.67 -8.08 3.96
N ARG A 57 -15.31 -7.93 2.70
CA ARG A 57 -15.88 -6.90 1.86
C ARG A 57 -16.27 -7.54 0.53
N ASP A 58 -17.32 -7.02 -0.08
CA ASP A 58 -17.73 -7.52 -1.37
C ASP A 58 -17.06 -6.77 -2.51
N ASP A 59 -16.40 -5.67 -2.23
CA ASP A 59 -15.81 -4.84 -3.28
C ASP A 59 -14.29 -4.98 -3.38
N ALA A 60 -13.66 -5.74 -2.50
CA ALA A 60 -12.22 -5.87 -2.57
C ALA A 60 -11.76 -7.12 -1.83
N GLU A 61 -10.65 -7.67 -2.28
CA GLU A 61 -10.05 -8.82 -1.61
C GLU A 61 -8.85 -8.43 -0.77
N PHE A 62 -8.18 -7.33 -1.08
CA PHE A 62 -7.07 -6.91 -0.25
C PHE A 62 -6.86 -5.40 -0.35
N LEU A 63 -6.03 -4.92 0.54
CA LEU A 63 -5.74 -3.51 0.65
C LEU A 63 -4.25 -3.34 0.81
N PHE A 64 -3.68 -2.40 0.06
CA PHE A 64 -2.34 -1.92 0.34
C PHE A 64 -2.45 -0.56 0.99
N TRP A 65 -1.65 -0.37 2.02
CA TRP A 65 -1.50 0.91 2.66
C TRP A 65 -0.07 1.34 2.45
N PHE A 66 0.12 2.53 1.90
CA PHE A 66 1.45 3.08 1.69
C PHE A 66 1.54 4.45 2.34
N ALA A 67 2.72 4.77 2.84
CA ALA A 67 2.97 6.09 3.39
C ALA A 67 4.32 6.57 2.90
N ALA A 68 4.37 7.79 2.42
CA ALA A 68 5.60 8.34 1.88
C ALA A 68 5.60 9.86 2.00
N GLU A 69 6.74 10.44 1.81
CA GLU A 69 6.86 11.88 1.89
C GLU A 69 6.40 12.57 0.64
N THR A 70 6.32 11.86 -0.47
CA THR A 70 5.84 12.44 -1.71
C THR A 70 4.84 11.51 -2.36
N VAL A 71 3.93 12.10 -3.10
CA VAL A 71 2.96 11.33 -3.86
C VAL A 71 3.67 10.55 -4.96
N GLU A 72 4.72 11.12 -5.50
CA GLU A 72 5.45 10.46 -6.58
C GLU A 72 6.05 9.14 -6.16
N GLU A 73 6.49 9.04 -4.92
CA GLU A 73 7.02 7.78 -4.42
C GLU A 73 5.94 6.71 -4.40
N ILE A 74 4.73 7.10 -4.00
CA ILE A 74 3.62 6.16 -3.96
C ILE A 74 3.23 5.76 -5.38
N GLN A 75 3.16 6.73 -6.28
CA GLN A 75 2.83 6.42 -7.66
C GLN A 75 3.86 5.50 -8.29
N ASP A 76 5.11 5.70 -7.96
CA ASP A 76 6.17 4.88 -8.52
C ASP A 76 6.01 3.42 -8.10
N VAL A 77 5.73 3.19 -6.84
CA VAL A 77 5.54 1.83 -6.35
C VAL A 77 4.32 1.19 -7.01
N ILE A 78 3.21 1.90 -7.06
CA ILE A 78 2.00 1.34 -7.62
C ILE A 78 2.17 1.06 -9.10
N SER A 79 2.84 1.94 -9.82
CA SER A 79 3.03 1.72 -11.24
C SER A 79 3.90 0.48 -11.49
N LYS A 80 4.90 0.28 -10.64
CA LYS A 80 5.72 -0.92 -10.77
C LYS A 80 4.95 -2.17 -10.43
N LEU A 81 4.04 -2.09 -9.46
CA LEU A 81 3.22 -3.24 -9.13
C LEU A 81 2.35 -3.66 -10.30
N TYR A 82 1.86 -2.71 -11.06
CA TYR A 82 1.04 -3.04 -12.21
C TYR A 82 1.84 -3.74 -13.32
N LEU A 83 3.16 -3.64 -13.28
CA LEU A 83 3.97 -4.31 -14.28
C LEU A 83 4.27 -5.76 -13.93
N THR A 84 3.94 -6.18 -12.71
CA THR A 84 4.18 -7.56 -12.33
C THR A 84 3.12 -8.46 -12.94
N VAL A 85 3.34 -9.75 -12.86
CA VAL A 85 2.35 -10.71 -13.32
C VAL A 85 1.07 -10.56 -12.50
N PHE A 86 1.21 -10.51 -11.18
CA PHE A 86 0.05 -10.32 -10.31
C PHE A 86 -0.66 -9.02 -10.63
N GLY A 87 0.10 -8.00 -10.98
CA GLY A 87 -0.48 -6.70 -11.30
C GLY A 87 -1.43 -6.72 -12.47
N LYS A 88 -1.35 -7.74 -13.31
CA LYS A 88 -2.25 -7.85 -14.43
C LYS A 88 -3.60 -8.39 -14.03
N TYR A 89 -3.71 -8.90 -12.81
CA TYR A 89 -4.94 -9.50 -12.34
C TYR A 89 -5.60 -8.71 -11.22
N ILE A 90 -5.09 -7.53 -10.89
CA ILE A 90 -5.70 -6.73 -9.84
C ILE A 90 -6.38 -5.53 -10.44
N ILE A 91 -7.48 -5.16 -9.83
CA ILE A 91 -8.31 -4.07 -10.30
C ILE A 91 -8.57 -3.17 -9.11
N PRO A 92 -8.21 -1.91 -9.19
CA PRO A 92 -8.48 -1.02 -8.06
C PRO A 92 -9.97 -0.82 -7.91
N SER A 93 -10.47 -0.95 -6.70
CA SER A 93 -11.88 -0.74 -6.45
C SER A 93 -12.13 0.55 -5.70
N ARG A 94 -11.24 0.90 -4.77
CA ARG A 94 -11.36 2.16 -4.08
C ARG A 94 -9.99 2.62 -3.72
N VAL A 95 -9.76 3.92 -3.83
CA VAL A 95 -8.46 4.48 -3.49
C VAL A 95 -8.70 5.73 -2.68
N TYR A 96 -8.02 5.84 -1.55
CA TYR A 96 -8.10 7.02 -0.72
C TYR A 96 -6.70 7.58 -0.58
N LEU A 97 -6.58 8.87 -0.78
CA LEU A 97 -5.30 9.54 -0.59
C LEU A 97 -5.52 10.63 0.44
N SER A 98 -4.68 10.68 1.44
CA SER A 98 -4.75 11.72 2.42
C SER A 98 -3.35 12.22 2.71
N CYS A 99 -3.25 13.34 3.36
CA CYS A 99 -1.96 13.83 3.76
C CYS A 99 -2.07 14.46 5.12
N THR A 100 -0.95 14.53 5.79
CA THR A 100 -0.94 15.15 7.07
C THR A 100 0.24 16.09 7.11
N ARG A 101 0.14 17.12 7.91
CA ARG A 101 1.21 18.02 8.06
C ARG A 101 1.85 17.75 9.34
N SER A 102 3.10 18.03 9.40
CA SER A 102 3.81 17.76 10.60
C SER A 102 3.63 18.86 11.60
N SER A 103 2.86 19.83 11.33
CA SER A 103 2.85 20.95 12.15
C SER A 103 2.43 20.70 13.53
N THR A 104 1.26 20.36 13.77
CA THR A 104 0.79 20.29 15.08
C THR A 104 0.75 18.95 15.57
N TYR A 105 0.12 18.11 14.82
CA TYR A 105 -0.06 16.79 15.27
C TYR A 105 1.18 16.01 15.25
N ALA A 106 1.89 16.09 14.20
CA ALA A 106 3.03 15.25 14.09
C ALA A 106 4.04 15.59 15.10
N ARG A 107 4.08 16.83 15.46
CA ARG A 107 5.01 17.17 16.37
C ARG A 107 4.76 16.63 17.67
N LYS A 108 3.61 16.38 17.98
CA LYS A 108 3.31 15.75 19.15
C LYS A 108 3.52 14.37 19.03
N GLY A 109 4.01 14.04 18.02
CA GLY A 109 4.36 12.74 17.90
C GLY A 109 3.47 11.92 17.39
N THR A 110 2.50 12.40 16.78
CA THR A 110 1.82 11.53 16.70
C THR A 110 0.95 11.44 15.72
N LEU A 111 1.30 10.74 14.76
CA LEU A 111 0.37 10.17 13.86
C LEU A 111 -0.34 9.11 14.63
N PRO A 112 -1.60 8.91 14.37
CA PRO A 112 -2.32 7.82 15.01
C PRO A 112 -1.64 6.51 14.68
N SER A 113 -1.67 5.60 15.62
CA SER A 113 -0.94 4.38 15.42
C SER A 113 -1.40 3.60 14.22
N PHE A 114 -2.67 3.64 13.88
CA PHE A 114 -3.09 2.88 12.72
C PHE A 114 -2.47 3.47 11.45
N VAL A 115 -2.16 4.75 11.45
CA VAL A 115 -1.56 5.34 10.29
C VAL A 115 -0.12 4.91 10.17
N LEU A 116 0.56 4.74 11.27
CA LEU A 116 1.93 4.31 11.23
C LEU A 116 2.06 2.84 10.99
N GLY A 117 0.97 2.15 11.05
CA GLY A 117 1.02 0.74 10.75
C GLY A 117 1.62 -0.12 11.80
N ASN A 118 1.78 0.39 12.98
CA ASN A 118 2.27 -0.46 13.97
C ASN A 118 1.29 -0.87 14.94
N GLU A 119 0.00 -0.73 14.71
CA GLU A 119 -0.90 -1.24 15.53
C GLU A 119 -1.21 -2.55 15.25
N PRO A 120 -1.49 -3.34 16.08
CA PRO A 120 -1.79 -4.71 15.82
C PRO A 120 -2.91 -4.80 14.92
N GLN A 121 -2.83 -5.73 14.10
CA GLN A 121 -3.77 -5.82 13.23
C GLN A 121 -4.72 -6.61 13.65
N LYS A 122 -5.53 -6.62 13.77
CA LYS A 122 -6.42 -7.43 14.18
C LYS A 122 -7.25 -7.58 13.48
#